data_c3b7606e2ef5b8a501904baebbe7fb84
#
_entry.id   c3b7606e2ef5b8a501904baebbe7fb84
#
_cell.length_a   1.000
_cell.length_b   1.000
_cell.length_c   1.000
_cell.angle_alpha   90.00
_cell.angle_beta   90.00
_cell.angle_gamma   90.00
#
_symmetry.space_group_name_H-M   'P 1'
#
loop_
_entity.id
_entity.type
_entity.pdbx_description
1 polymer ?
#
loop_
_entity_poly.entity_id
_entity_poly.type
_entity_poly.pdbx_seq_one_letter_code
_entity_poly.pdbx_strand_id
1 'polypeptide(L)'
;VDTGRPIQVPVGDAVLGRLFNVIGEPVDEKGSLPEDTPRMPMHRDPPSLNDQVTSDQMLETGVKVLDLICPFARGGKLGLFGGAGVGKTVILKELINNVASSHGGVSVFAGVGERTREGNDLLGEMIEAGVIDKTAMVFGQMNEPPGARQRIALTGLTMAEHFRDAEGQDVLLFIDNIFRFILAGAEVSA
;
A
#
# COMPACT_ATOMS: atom_id res chain seq x y z
N VAL A 1 -7.71 2.81 -27.18
CA VAL A 1 -7.00 1.75 -27.92
C VAL A 1 -6.89 0.56 -26.99
N ASP A 2 -7.38 -0.61 -27.42
CA ASP A 2 -7.19 -1.85 -26.64
C ASP A 2 -5.71 -2.26 -26.73
N THR A 3 -5.10 -2.52 -25.58
CA THR A 3 -3.69 -2.96 -25.48
C THR A 3 -3.55 -4.47 -25.62
N GLY A 4 -4.65 -5.22 -25.66
CA GLY A 4 -4.68 -6.69 -25.71
C GLY A 4 -4.11 -7.37 -24.46
N ARG A 5 -3.89 -6.61 -23.38
CA ARG A 5 -3.32 -7.10 -22.12
C ARG A 5 -4.06 -6.49 -20.92
N PRO A 6 -4.16 -7.19 -19.78
CA PRO A 6 -4.65 -6.61 -18.55
C PRO A 6 -3.76 -5.43 -18.11
N ILE A 7 -4.29 -4.56 -17.26
CA ILE A 7 -3.54 -3.42 -16.70
C ILE A 7 -2.28 -3.94 -16.01
N GLN A 8 -1.12 -3.44 -16.44
CA GLN A 8 0.19 -3.82 -15.93
C GLN A 8 0.71 -2.76 -14.97
N VAL A 9 1.05 -3.16 -13.77
CA VAL A 9 1.57 -2.30 -12.70
C VAL A 9 3.07 -2.49 -12.56
N PRO A 10 3.88 -1.43 -12.46
CA PRO A 10 5.32 -1.55 -12.20
C PRO A 10 5.55 -2.13 -10.80
N VAL A 11 6.59 -2.95 -10.67
CA VAL A 11 6.96 -3.63 -9.42
C VAL A 11 8.48 -3.63 -9.25
N GLY A 12 8.97 -4.03 -8.07
CA GLY A 12 10.39 -4.10 -7.73
C GLY A 12 10.94 -2.80 -7.14
N ASP A 13 12.25 -2.75 -6.92
CA ASP A 13 12.91 -1.64 -6.22
C ASP A 13 12.66 -0.25 -6.83
N ALA A 14 12.44 -0.20 -8.15
CA ALA A 14 12.17 1.05 -8.84
C ALA A 14 10.89 1.78 -8.40
N VAL A 15 9.98 1.11 -7.68
CA VAL A 15 8.76 1.73 -7.16
C VAL A 15 8.93 2.32 -5.77
N LEU A 16 9.99 1.98 -5.05
CA LEU A 16 10.27 2.52 -3.73
C LEU A 16 10.60 4.02 -3.81
N GLY A 17 10.13 4.78 -2.85
CA GLY A 17 10.34 6.22 -2.81
C GLY A 17 9.50 7.02 -3.81
N ARG A 18 8.57 6.37 -4.50
CA ARG A 18 7.78 6.95 -5.59
C ARG A 18 6.28 6.97 -5.27
N LEU A 19 5.58 7.88 -5.92
CA LEU A 19 4.12 8.02 -5.86
C LEU A 19 3.50 7.69 -7.22
N PHE A 20 2.50 6.82 -7.23
CA PHE A 20 1.84 6.30 -8.43
C PHE A 20 0.34 6.60 -8.45
N ASN A 21 -0.21 6.68 -9.66
CA ASN A 21 -1.65 6.62 -9.89
C ASN A 21 -2.14 5.16 -9.97
N VAL A 22 -3.45 4.98 -10.24
CA VAL A 22 -4.11 3.66 -10.31
C VAL A 22 -3.52 2.71 -11.36
N ILE A 23 -3.00 3.23 -12.46
CA ILE A 23 -2.41 2.42 -13.55
C ILE A 23 -0.89 2.25 -13.42
N GLY A 24 -0.31 2.70 -12.31
CA GLY A 24 1.11 2.59 -12.04
C GLY A 24 1.98 3.57 -12.82
N GLU A 25 1.44 4.73 -13.18
CA GLU A 25 2.26 5.84 -13.69
C GLU A 25 2.72 6.71 -12.53
N PRO A 26 4.00 7.13 -12.51
CA PRO A 26 4.49 8.03 -11.47
C PRO A 26 3.86 9.42 -11.58
N VAL A 27 3.45 9.98 -10.45
CA VAL A 27 2.82 11.31 -10.35
C VAL A 27 3.59 12.27 -9.42
N ASP A 28 4.80 11.90 -9.05
CA ASP A 28 5.67 12.61 -8.11
C ASP A 28 6.65 13.60 -8.77
N GLU A 29 6.47 13.89 -10.06
CA GLU A 29 7.33 14.79 -10.86
C GLU A 29 8.82 14.40 -10.91
N LYS A 30 9.19 13.22 -10.43
CA LYS A 30 10.58 12.70 -10.45
C LYS A 30 10.96 12.04 -11.79
N GLY A 31 10.12 12.18 -12.81
CA GLY A 31 10.32 11.57 -14.13
C GLY A 31 9.79 10.14 -14.26
N SER A 32 9.90 9.55 -15.46
CA SER A 32 9.45 8.20 -15.74
C SER A 32 10.34 7.15 -15.07
N LEU A 33 9.77 5.96 -14.87
CA LEU A 33 10.53 4.79 -14.43
C LEU A 33 11.48 4.32 -15.55
N PRO A 34 12.54 3.58 -15.20
CA PRO A 34 13.38 2.88 -16.17
C PRO A 34 12.54 1.99 -17.10
N GLU A 35 12.91 1.88 -18.37
CA GLU A 35 12.17 1.11 -19.37
C GLU A 35 12.17 -0.40 -19.07
N ASP A 36 13.18 -0.88 -18.38
CA ASP A 36 13.37 -2.26 -17.95
C ASP A 36 12.63 -2.62 -16.65
N THR A 37 11.90 -1.65 -16.05
CA THR A 37 11.13 -1.92 -14.83
C THR A 37 10.13 -3.06 -15.04
N PRO A 38 10.20 -4.13 -14.24
CA PRO A 38 9.28 -5.25 -14.36
C PRO A 38 7.85 -4.81 -14.07
N ARG A 39 6.89 -5.43 -14.76
CA ARG A 39 5.47 -5.13 -14.61
C ARG A 39 4.68 -6.41 -14.39
N MET A 40 3.68 -6.34 -13.52
CA MET A 40 2.78 -7.46 -13.22
C MET A 40 1.33 -7.07 -13.45
N PRO A 41 0.47 -8.02 -13.88
CA PRO A 41 -0.94 -7.74 -14.06
C PRO A 41 -1.60 -7.42 -12.71
N MET A 42 -2.42 -6.37 -12.69
CA MET A 42 -3.17 -5.95 -11.49
C MET A 42 -4.21 -7.02 -11.06
N HIS A 43 -4.88 -7.64 -12.04
CA HIS A 43 -5.87 -8.68 -11.78
C HIS A 43 -5.20 -10.04 -11.91
N ARG A 44 -5.13 -10.75 -10.78
CA ARG A 44 -4.56 -12.09 -10.67
C ARG A 44 -5.45 -12.97 -9.80
N ASP A 45 -5.33 -14.27 -9.99
CA ASP A 45 -5.99 -15.22 -9.10
C ASP A 45 -5.39 -15.14 -7.69
N PRO A 46 -6.22 -15.32 -6.64
CA PRO A 46 -5.72 -15.36 -5.28
C PRO A 46 -4.82 -16.59 -5.07
N PRO A 47 -3.87 -16.53 -4.10
CA PRO A 47 -3.08 -17.69 -3.74
C PRO A 47 -3.95 -18.89 -3.36
N SER A 48 -3.52 -20.08 -3.73
CA SER A 48 -4.25 -21.30 -3.37
C SER A 48 -4.27 -21.51 -1.86
N LEU A 49 -5.23 -22.28 -1.36
CA LEU A 49 -5.34 -22.54 0.08
C LEU A 49 -4.08 -23.25 0.63
N ASN A 50 -3.42 -24.05 -0.22
CA ASN A 50 -2.20 -24.75 0.16
C ASN A 50 -0.97 -23.84 0.30
N ASP A 51 -0.99 -22.69 -0.36
CA ASP A 51 0.10 -21.70 -0.30
C ASP A 51 -0.05 -20.73 0.88
N GLN A 52 -1.17 -20.80 1.59
CA GLN A 52 -1.43 -19.95 2.75
C GLN A 52 -0.84 -20.57 4.02
N VAL A 53 0.13 -19.87 4.58
CA VAL A 53 0.73 -20.25 5.86
C VAL A 53 -0.06 -19.61 7.00
N THR A 54 -0.54 -20.42 7.93
CA THR A 54 -1.05 -19.93 9.21
C THR A 54 0.14 -19.75 10.15
N SER A 55 0.44 -18.50 10.51
CA SER A 55 1.52 -18.20 11.45
C SER A 55 0.94 -17.73 12.78
N ASP A 56 1.37 -18.34 13.88
CA ASP A 56 1.08 -17.90 15.24
C ASP A 56 2.15 -16.91 15.76
N GLN A 57 3.04 -16.47 14.88
CA GLN A 57 4.11 -15.55 15.25
C GLN A 57 3.58 -14.11 15.34
N MET A 58 3.96 -13.44 16.41
CA MET A 58 3.66 -12.04 16.61
C MET A 58 4.62 -11.17 15.78
N LEU A 59 4.09 -10.12 15.17
CA LEU A 59 4.89 -9.06 14.58
C LEU A 59 5.14 -8.01 15.67
N GLU A 60 6.38 -7.85 16.08
CA GLU A 60 6.77 -6.80 17.02
C GLU A 60 6.74 -5.44 16.30
N THR A 61 5.78 -4.60 16.69
CA THR A 61 5.58 -3.29 16.06
C THR A 61 6.45 -2.20 16.67
N GLY A 62 7.00 -2.43 17.86
CA GLY A 62 7.73 -1.43 18.66
C GLY A 62 6.80 -0.41 19.35
N VAL A 63 5.51 -0.47 19.13
CA VAL A 63 4.51 0.35 19.83
C VAL A 63 3.98 -0.42 21.03
N LYS A 64 4.47 -0.13 22.22
CA LYS A 64 4.21 -0.90 23.47
C LYS A 64 2.74 -1.23 23.70
N VAL A 65 1.84 -0.29 23.43
CA VAL A 65 0.40 -0.48 23.64
C VAL A 65 -0.17 -1.52 22.66
N LEU A 66 0.27 -1.49 21.41
CA LEU A 66 -0.15 -2.46 20.41
C LEU A 66 0.38 -3.85 20.73
N ASP A 67 1.69 -3.94 20.97
CA ASP A 67 2.35 -5.22 21.22
C ASP A 67 1.85 -5.91 22.50
N LEU A 68 1.45 -5.14 23.50
CA LEU A 68 0.98 -5.68 24.78
C LEU A 68 -0.52 -6.01 24.82
N ILE A 69 -1.35 -5.15 24.20
CA ILE A 69 -2.82 -5.24 24.34
C ILE A 69 -3.49 -5.83 23.09
N CYS A 70 -2.96 -5.54 21.91
CA CYS A 70 -3.52 -5.98 20.63
C CYS A 70 -2.40 -6.40 19.67
N PRO A 71 -1.66 -7.48 20.00
CA PRO A 71 -0.51 -7.90 19.19
C PRO A 71 -0.91 -8.22 17.76
N PHE A 72 -0.05 -7.85 16.82
CA PHE A 72 -0.23 -8.13 15.42
C PHE A 72 0.32 -9.52 15.09
N ALA A 73 -0.49 -10.35 14.44
CA ALA A 73 0.02 -11.60 13.88
C ALA A 73 0.75 -11.35 12.55
N ARG A 74 1.87 -12.01 12.32
CA ARG A 74 2.53 -12.02 11.01
C ARG A 74 1.58 -12.58 9.96
N GLY A 75 1.44 -11.87 8.82
CA GLY A 75 0.46 -12.22 7.79
C GLY A 75 -1.00 -11.91 8.17
N GLY A 76 -1.23 -11.31 9.34
CA GLY A 76 -2.55 -10.91 9.80
C GLY A 76 -3.11 -9.67 9.09
N LYS A 77 -4.41 -9.45 9.25
CA LYS A 77 -5.12 -8.25 8.78
C LYS A 77 -5.67 -7.50 9.96
N LEU A 78 -5.41 -6.20 10.03
CA LEU A 78 -5.82 -5.33 11.13
C LEU A 78 -6.60 -4.13 10.64
N GLY A 79 -7.64 -3.75 11.38
CA GLY A 79 -8.39 -2.53 11.15
C GLY A 79 -8.10 -1.49 12.21
N LEU A 80 -7.59 -0.32 11.81
CA LEU A 80 -7.43 0.85 12.67
C LEU A 80 -8.63 1.76 12.49
N PHE A 81 -9.50 1.83 13.47
CA PHE A 81 -10.70 2.66 13.46
C PHE A 81 -10.52 3.91 14.31
N GLY A 82 -10.93 5.05 13.76
CA GLY A 82 -10.89 6.32 14.49
C GLY A 82 -11.36 7.48 13.62
N GLY A 83 -11.86 8.53 14.27
CA GLY A 83 -12.23 9.78 13.62
C GLY A 83 -11.03 10.54 13.05
N ALA A 84 -11.28 11.73 12.51
CA ALA A 84 -10.21 12.61 12.06
C ALA A 84 -9.40 13.13 13.26
N GLY A 85 -8.08 13.26 13.09
CA GLY A 85 -7.20 13.87 14.09
C GLY A 85 -6.87 13.01 15.31
N VAL A 86 -7.22 11.71 15.32
CA VAL A 86 -6.95 10.81 16.47
C VAL A 86 -5.57 10.13 16.42
N GLY A 87 -4.71 10.51 15.49
CA GLY A 87 -3.33 10.01 15.43
C GLY A 87 -3.14 8.75 14.58
N LYS A 88 -4.08 8.37 13.72
CA LYS A 88 -3.91 7.21 12.81
C LYS A 88 -2.64 7.30 11.98
N THR A 89 -2.37 8.45 11.37
CA THR A 89 -1.19 8.70 10.56
C THR A 89 0.11 8.61 11.37
N VAL A 90 0.09 9.00 12.65
CA VAL A 90 1.25 8.88 13.54
C VAL A 90 1.59 7.40 13.77
N ILE A 91 0.59 6.59 14.10
CA ILE A 91 0.77 5.13 14.27
C ILE A 91 1.28 4.50 12.98
N LEU A 92 0.73 4.89 11.83
CA LEU A 92 1.14 4.38 10.53
C LEU A 92 2.61 4.66 10.25
N LYS A 93 3.07 5.91 10.48
CA LYS A 93 4.48 6.28 10.30
C LYS A 93 5.41 5.50 11.24
N GLU A 94 5.01 5.33 12.51
CA GLU A 94 5.77 4.52 13.46
C GLU A 94 5.88 3.06 13.02
N LEU A 95 4.79 2.46 12.53
CA LEU A 95 4.81 1.09 12.02
C LEU A 95 5.75 0.95 10.81
N ILE A 96 5.68 1.88 9.85
CA ILE A 96 6.56 1.89 8.68
C ILE A 96 8.02 1.99 9.11
N ASN A 97 8.33 2.96 9.99
CA ASN A 97 9.69 3.19 10.47
C ASN A 97 10.23 1.97 11.22
N ASN A 98 9.44 1.39 12.10
CA ASN A 98 9.87 0.27 12.93
C ASN A 98 10.07 -1.00 12.11
N VAL A 99 9.17 -1.30 11.15
CA VAL A 99 9.34 -2.46 10.28
C VAL A 99 10.53 -2.28 9.33
N ALA A 100 10.71 -1.10 8.75
CA ALA A 100 11.87 -0.80 7.91
C ALA A 100 13.20 -0.92 8.68
N SER A 101 13.22 -0.49 9.95
CA SER A 101 14.44 -0.47 10.77
C SER A 101 14.75 -1.82 11.40
N SER A 102 13.73 -2.54 11.91
CA SER A 102 13.93 -3.76 12.69
C SER A 102 13.86 -5.04 11.85
N HIS A 103 13.05 -5.05 10.79
CA HIS A 103 12.81 -6.24 9.98
C HIS A 103 13.37 -6.13 8.56
N GLY A 104 13.92 -4.96 8.18
CA GLY A 104 14.42 -4.72 6.82
C GLY A 104 13.33 -4.79 5.74
N GLY A 105 12.06 -4.79 6.15
CA GLY A 105 10.90 -4.89 5.27
C GLY A 105 10.59 -3.59 4.54
N VAL A 106 9.71 -3.70 3.58
CA VAL A 106 9.17 -2.56 2.81
C VAL A 106 7.70 -2.31 3.15
N SER A 107 7.24 -1.13 2.83
CA SER A 107 5.85 -0.75 3.03
C SER A 107 5.22 -0.30 1.72
N VAL A 108 3.95 -0.59 1.56
CA VAL A 108 3.15 -0.09 0.44
C VAL A 108 1.94 0.63 1.00
N PHE A 109 1.73 1.86 0.59
CA PHE A 109 0.59 2.67 1.00
C PHE A 109 -0.36 2.90 -0.16
N ALA A 110 -1.61 2.52 0.01
CA ALA A 110 -2.69 2.72 -0.95
C ALA A 110 -3.73 3.71 -0.40
N GLY A 111 -3.66 4.95 -0.85
CA GLY A 111 -4.61 6.02 -0.51
C GLY A 111 -5.82 6.00 -1.42
N VAL A 112 -6.97 5.52 -0.93
CA VAL A 112 -8.19 5.33 -1.71
C VAL A 112 -9.17 6.48 -1.49
N GLY A 113 -9.35 7.31 -2.52
CA GLY A 113 -10.31 8.41 -2.48
C GLY A 113 -9.94 9.49 -1.46
N GLU A 114 -8.67 9.73 -1.26
CA GLU A 114 -8.17 10.73 -0.32
C GLU A 114 -8.22 12.15 -0.93
N ARG A 115 -8.21 13.16 -0.06
CA ARG A 115 -8.07 14.54 -0.51
C ARG A 115 -6.63 14.78 -0.94
N THR A 116 -6.45 15.51 -2.03
CA THR A 116 -5.11 15.87 -2.56
C THR A 116 -4.21 16.47 -1.49
N ARG A 117 -4.76 17.33 -0.63
CA ARG A 117 -4.01 17.94 0.46
C ARG A 117 -3.52 16.90 1.47
N GLU A 118 -4.39 15.99 1.90
CA GLU A 118 -4.05 14.95 2.88
C GLU A 118 -2.96 14.00 2.34
N GLY A 119 -3.03 13.67 1.03
CA GLY A 119 -2.00 12.87 0.38
C GLY A 119 -0.66 13.60 0.28
N ASN A 120 -0.67 14.88 -0.02
CA ASN A 120 0.55 15.69 -0.10
C ASN A 120 1.18 15.90 1.29
N ASP A 121 0.35 16.15 2.32
CA ASP A 121 0.79 16.28 3.70
C ASP A 121 1.44 14.96 4.17
N LEU A 122 0.82 13.80 3.87
CA LEU A 122 1.36 12.48 4.19
C LEU A 122 2.70 12.21 3.49
N LEU A 123 2.81 12.54 2.20
CA LEU A 123 4.07 12.40 1.46
C LEU A 123 5.18 13.24 2.09
N GLY A 124 4.88 14.51 2.43
CA GLY A 124 5.81 15.40 3.13
C GLY A 124 6.25 14.81 4.47
N GLU A 125 5.31 14.33 5.27
CA GLU A 125 5.60 13.71 6.56
C GLU A 125 6.45 12.42 6.46
N MET A 126 6.26 11.61 5.41
CA MET A 126 7.09 10.43 5.16
C MET A 126 8.51 10.78 4.72
N ILE A 127 8.66 11.85 3.95
CA ILE A 127 9.98 12.39 3.56
C ILE A 127 10.72 12.92 4.80
N GLU A 128 10.05 13.71 5.64
CA GLU A 128 10.62 14.25 6.87
C GLU A 128 11.02 13.15 7.86
N ALA A 129 10.21 12.09 7.94
CA ALA A 129 10.51 10.92 8.77
C ALA A 129 11.63 10.02 8.21
N GLY A 130 12.08 10.24 6.97
CA GLY A 130 13.11 9.44 6.32
C GLY A 130 12.68 8.00 5.99
N VAL A 131 11.37 7.73 5.91
CA VAL A 131 10.84 6.39 5.64
C VAL A 131 10.39 6.20 4.19
N ILE A 132 10.40 7.27 3.41
CA ILE A 132 9.92 7.25 2.02
C ILE A 132 10.70 6.26 1.14
N ASP A 133 12.02 6.14 1.33
CA ASP A 133 12.88 5.27 0.52
C ASP A 133 12.56 3.76 0.68
N LYS A 134 11.80 3.41 1.72
CA LYS A 134 11.32 2.06 1.98
C LYS A 134 9.81 1.89 1.73
N THR A 135 9.20 2.89 1.11
CA THR A 135 7.74 2.93 0.93
C THR A 135 7.40 3.20 -0.54
N ALA A 136 6.53 2.37 -1.12
CA ALA A 136 5.87 2.66 -2.38
C ALA A 136 4.48 3.25 -2.08
N MET A 137 4.10 4.32 -2.76
CA MET A 137 2.81 4.97 -2.54
C MET A 137 1.95 4.90 -3.80
N VAL A 138 0.71 4.49 -3.65
CA VAL A 138 -0.30 4.53 -4.70
C VAL A 138 -1.45 5.41 -4.23
N PHE A 139 -1.81 6.42 -5.01
CA PHE A 139 -2.77 7.41 -4.56
C PHE A 139 -3.86 7.64 -5.60
N GLY A 140 -5.11 7.61 -5.14
CA GLY A 140 -6.28 7.98 -5.91
C GLY A 140 -7.07 9.06 -5.21
N GLN A 141 -7.33 10.14 -5.93
CA GLN A 141 -8.04 11.30 -5.40
C GLN A 141 -9.55 11.03 -5.31
N MET A 142 -10.26 11.82 -4.47
CA MET A 142 -11.71 11.74 -4.32
C MET A 142 -12.48 12.03 -5.60
N ASN A 143 -11.94 12.85 -6.49
CA ASN A 143 -12.55 13.26 -7.75
C ASN A 143 -12.34 12.26 -8.89
N GLU A 144 -11.55 11.21 -8.66
CA GLU A 144 -11.37 10.16 -9.66
C GLU A 144 -12.64 9.29 -9.82
N PRO A 145 -12.85 8.71 -11.01
CA PRO A 145 -13.96 7.80 -11.24
C PRO A 145 -13.98 6.64 -10.24
N PRO A 146 -15.16 6.11 -9.87
CA PRO A 146 -15.25 5.02 -8.90
C PRO A 146 -14.47 3.77 -9.31
N GLY A 147 -14.42 3.45 -10.61
CA GLY A 147 -13.62 2.34 -11.11
C GLY A 147 -12.11 2.51 -10.89
N ALA A 148 -11.59 3.74 -10.93
CA ALA A 148 -10.21 4.03 -10.58
C ALA A 148 -9.99 3.89 -9.07
N ARG A 149 -10.83 4.53 -8.26
CA ARG A 149 -10.76 4.47 -6.78
C ARG A 149 -10.78 3.04 -6.25
N GLN A 150 -11.63 2.18 -6.82
CA GLN A 150 -11.70 0.76 -6.46
C GLN A 150 -10.40 0.00 -6.78
N ARG A 151 -9.66 0.40 -7.80
CA ARG A 151 -8.46 -0.32 -8.25
C ARG A 151 -7.17 0.13 -7.57
N ILE A 152 -7.16 1.26 -6.87
CA ILE A 152 -5.98 1.75 -6.14
C ILE A 152 -5.42 0.70 -5.18
N ALA A 153 -6.29 0.06 -4.39
CA ALA A 153 -5.86 -0.97 -3.46
C ALA A 153 -5.26 -2.20 -4.18
N LEU A 154 -5.76 -2.55 -5.36
CA LEU A 154 -5.22 -3.66 -6.16
C LEU A 154 -3.84 -3.32 -6.74
N THR A 155 -3.62 -2.08 -7.14
CA THR A 155 -2.30 -1.60 -7.59
C THR A 155 -1.30 -1.71 -6.44
N GLY A 156 -1.63 -1.21 -5.25
CA GLY A 156 -0.79 -1.36 -4.07
C GLY A 156 -0.55 -2.81 -3.67
N LEU A 157 -1.60 -3.64 -3.72
CA LEU A 157 -1.48 -5.08 -3.45
C LEU A 157 -0.52 -5.77 -4.43
N THR A 158 -0.59 -5.44 -5.72
CA THR A 158 0.31 -6.01 -6.74
C THR A 158 1.76 -5.69 -6.45
N MET A 159 2.08 -4.46 -6.04
CA MET A 159 3.43 -4.07 -5.63
C MET A 159 3.87 -4.84 -4.36
N ALA A 160 2.99 -4.92 -3.37
CA ALA A 160 3.27 -5.62 -2.11
C ALA A 160 3.53 -7.13 -2.33
N GLU A 161 2.73 -7.77 -3.17
CA GLU A 161 2.90 -9.19 -3.50
C GLU A 161 4.22 -9.49 -4.21
N HIS A 162 4.70 -8.58 -5.03
CA HIS A 162 6.01 -8.76 -5.68
C HIS A 162 7.13 -8.84 -4.65
N PHE A 163 7.20 -7.91 -3.71
CA PHE A 163 8.22 -7.92 -2.64
C PHE A 163 8.10 -9.16 -1.76
N ARG A 164 6.89 -9.59 -1.46
CA ARG A 164 6.66 -10.82 -0.68
C ARG A 164 7.11 -12.07 -1.44
N ASP A 165 6.70 -12.23 -2.71
CA ASP A 165 6.81 -13.49 -3.44
C ASP A 165 8.15 -13.61 -4.18
N ALA A 166 8.67 -12.52 -4.76
CA ALA A 166 9.92 -12.54 -5.52
C ALA A 166 11.14 -12.27 -4.65
N GLU A 167 11.01 -11.42 -3.64
CA GLU A 167 12.13 -11.00 -2.80
C GLU A 167 12.12 -11.61 -1.40
N GLY A 168 11.00 -12.26 -1.02
CA GLY A 168 10.86 -12.91 0.29
C GLY A 168 10.90 -11.94 1.46
N GLN A 169 10.52 -10.67 1.23
CA GLN A 169 10.55 -9.63 2.25
C GLN A 169 9.26 -9.58 3.07
N ASP A 170 9.36 -9.12 4.30
CA ASP A 170 8.20 -8.74 5.09
C ASP A 170 7.62 -7.43 4.54
N VAL A 171 6.34 -7.43 4.20
CA VAL A 171 5.69 -6.28 3.58
C VAL A 171 4.51 -5.83 4.42
N LEU A 172 4.45 -4.53 4.71
CA LEU A 172 3.27 -3.88 5.26
C LEU A 172 2.47 -3.21 4.15
N LEU A 173 1.23 -3.65 3.96
CA LEU A 173 0.28 -3.00 3.07
C LEU A 173 -0.73 -2.19 3.88
N PHE A 174 -0.76 -0.88 3.64
CA PHE A 174 -1.75 0.03 4.22
C PHE A 174 -2.77 0.44 3.17
N ILE A 175 -4.05 0.39 3.54
CA ILE A 175 -5.16 0.86 2.70
C ILE A 175 -5.93 1.93 3.49
N ASP A 176 -5.81 3.16 3.10
CA ASP A 176 -6.52 4.28 3.71
C ASP A 176 -7.44 4.97 2.67
N ASN A 177 -8.76 4.81 2.75
CA ASN A 177 -9.40 3.97 3.76
C ASN A 177 -10.28 2.91 3.10
N ILE A 178 -10.44 1.80 3.77
CA ILE A 178 -11.19 0.65 3.27
C ILE A 178 -12.68 0.97 3.04
N PHE A 179 -13.26 1.90 3.77
CA PHE A 179 -14.65 2.30 3.58
C PHE A 179 -14.89 2.92 2.19
N ARG A 180 -13.98 3.81 1.75
CA ARG A 180 -14.06 4.42 0.41
C ARG A 180 -13.80 3.41 -0.71
N PHE A 181 -12.97 2.42 -0.45
CA PHE A 181 -12.77 1.30 -1.36
C PHE A 181 -14.09 0.51 -1.57
N ILE A 182 -14.78 0.17 -0.48
CA ILE A 182 -16.07 -0.55 -0.53
C ILE A 182 -17.15 0.32 -1.20
N LEU A 183 -17.21 1.61 -0.88
CA LEU A 183 -18.15 2.55 -1.47
C LEU A 183 -17.95 2.67 -2.99
N ALA A 184 -16.71 2.79 -3.45
CA ALA A 184 -16.38 2.81 -4.87
C ALA A 184 -16.81 1.51 -5.58
N GLY A 185 -16.66 0.37 -4.92
CA GLY A 185 -17.16 -0.92 -5.41
C GLY A 185 -18.68 -0.96 -5.55
N ALA A 186 -19.40 -0.41 -4.57
CA ALA A 186 -20.87 -0.31 -4.62
C ALA A 186 -21.34 0.62 -5.76
N GLU A 187 -20.65 1.73 -5.98
CA GLU A 187 -20.95 2.67 -7.08
C GLU A 187 -20.75 2.03 -8.48
N VAL A 188 -19.81 1.10 -8.61
CA VAL A 188 -19.53 0.41 -9.89
C VAL A 188 -20.50 -0.73 -10.15
N SER A 189 -21.03 -1.35 -9.10
CA SER A 189 -21.94 -2.51 -9.19
C SER A 189 -23.41 -2.17 -9.28
N ALA A 190 -23.76 -0.89 -9.21
CA ALA A 190 -25.15 -0.39 -9.22
C ALA A 190 -25.75 -0.31 -10.65
#